data_f2594e72b55f319440430489c1a3546e
#
_entry.id   f2594e72b55f319440430489c1a3546e
#
_cell.length_a   1.000
_cell.length_b   1.000
_cell.length_c   1.000
_cell.angle_alpha   90.00
_cell.angle_beta   90.00
_cell.angle_gamma   90.00
#
_symmetry.space_group_name_H-M   'P 1'
#
loop_
_entity.id
_entity.type
_entity.pdbx_description
1 polymer ?
#
loop_
_entity_poly.entity_id
_entity_poly.type
_entity_poly.pdbx_seq_one_letter_code
_entity_poly.pdbx_strand_id
1 'polypeptide(L)'
;MTTFIEHLNGVDFENRENVKIRDRYNASVPTVVGPVSRPNSVFVEDAKLLRQQTEQPIKWALPGPMTMVDTLYDNHYKSREKLAREFAKILNQEAKELEAVGIDIIQFDEPAFNVFFDEVNEWGIDCLEEAINGLKCETAVHICYGYGIKENTDWKNTLGSEWRQYEEVFPKLQQSNIDFISLECHNSRVPIELLELVRGKKVMVGAIDVASNIIETPEEVANTLRKALEYIDADKLYPCTNCGMAPLSREVARGKLFALSAGSEIVRKELSARAIA
;
A
#
# COMPACT_ATOMS: atom_id res chain seq x y z
N MET A 1 -8.65 5.11 -4.79
CA MET A 1 -8.29 4.58 -6.14
C MET A 1 -9.14 5.21 -7.22
N THR A 2 -10.46 5.06 -7.22
CA THR A 2 -11.37 5.70 -8.19
C THR A 2 -11.14 7.20 -8.33
N THR A 3 -10.94 7.93 -7.24
CA THR A 3 -10.67 9.38 -7.24
C THR A 3 -9.53 9.78 -8.19
N PHE A 4 -8.43 9.01 -8.25
CA PHE A 4 -7.34 9.31 -9.18
C PHE A 4 -7.76 9.07 -10.64
N ILE A 5 -8.41 7.93 -10.90
CA ILE A 5 -8.81 7.51 -12.26
C ILE A 5 -9.88 8.47 -12.84
N GLU A 6 -10.75 9.05 -12.01
CA GLU A 6 -11.78 10.01 -12.42
C GLU A 6 -11.23 11.28 -13.08
N HIS A 7 -9.96 11.60 -12.84
CA HIS A 7 -9.25 12.75 -13.43
C HIS A 7 -8.49 12.41 -14.71
N LEU A 8 -8.56 11.18 -15.20
CA LEU A 8 -7.86 10.76 -16.40
C LEU A 8 -8.73 10.82 -17.65
N ASN A 9 -8.15 11.24 -18.76
CA ASN A 9 -8.74 11.07 -20.08
C ASN A 9 -8.61 9.59 -20.53
N GLY A 10 -9.43 9.18 -21.49
CA GLY A 10 -9.42 7.83 -22.06
C GLY A 10 -10.18 6.78 -21.25
N VAL A 11 -10.82 7.19 -20.14
CA VAL A 11 -11.64 6.33 -19.27
C VAL A 11 -13.10 6.78 -19.33
N ASP A 12 -14.00 5.86 -19.65
CA ASP A 12 -15.44 6.07 -19.70
C ASP A 12 -16.11 5.53 -18.44
N PHE A 13 -16.70 6.42 -17.64
CA PHE A 13 -17.38 6.11 -16.38
C PHE A 13 -18.86 5.79 -16.54
N GLU A 14 -19.45 6.09 -17.70
CA GLU A 14 -20.86 5.83 -18.00
C GLU A 14 -21.03 4.41 -18.53
N ASN A 15 -20.18 3.99 -19.46
CA ASN A 15 -20.16 2.62 -19.99
C ASN A 15 -19.27 1.72 -19.12
N ARG A 16 -19.91 1.04 -18.18
CA ARG A 16 -19.24 0.21 -17.18
C ARG A 16 -19.38 -1.28 -17.53
N GLU A 17 -18.32 -2.02 -17.25
CA GLU A 17 -18.29 -3.47 -17.46
C GLU A 17 -18.15 -4.20 -16.12
N ASN A 18 -18.66 -5.42 -16.06
CA ASN A 18 -18.49 -6.29 -14.90
C ASN A 18 -17.19 -7.07 -15.03
N VAL A 19 -16.26 -6.82 -14.12
CA VAL A 19 -14.98 -7.53 -14.04
C VAL A 19 -14.80 -8.18 -12.67
N LYS A 20 -13.98 -9.21 -12.61
CA LYS A 20 -13.60 -9.86 -11.37
C LYS A 20 -12.38 -9.16 -10.77
N ILE A 21 -12.58 -8.44 -9.67
CA ILE A 21 -11.52 -7.71 -8.98
C ILE A 21 -10.66 -8.67 -8.17
N ARG A 22 -9.36 -8.73 -8.47
CA ARG A 22 -8.36 -9.57 -7.77
C ARG A 22 -8.82 -11.01 -7.55
N ASP A 23 -9.56 -11.55 -8.50
CA ASP A 23 -10.15 -12.89 -8.40
C ASP A 23 -11.04 -13.14 -7.16
N ARG A 24 -11.51 -12.08 -6.49
CA ARG A 24 -12.26 -12.15 -5.23
C ARG A 24 -13.76 -11.93 -5.40
N TYR A 25 -14.15 -10.89 -6.14
CA TYR A 25 -15.55 -10.51 -6.33
C TYR A 25 -15.75 -9.76 -7.66
N ASN A 26 -16.97 -9.76 -8.17
CA ASN A 26 -17.33 -9.00 -9.36
C ASN A 26 -17.71 -7.57 -8.98
N ALA A 27 -17.24 -6.62 -9.76
CA ALA A 27 -17.60 -5.20 -9.63
C ALA A 27 -17.85 -4.57 -11.01
N SER A 28 -18.77 -3.61 -11.03
CA SER A 28 -18.98 -2.76 -12.19
C SER A 28 -17.90 -1.69 -12.20
N VAL A 29 -17.05 -1.69 -13.23
CA VAL A 29 -15.88 -0.81 -13.36
C VAL A 29 -15.96 0.06 -14.60
N PRO A 30 -15.28 1.24 -14.62
CA PRO A 30 -15.16 2.07 -15.82
C PRO A 30 -14.37 1.35 -16.92
N THR A 31 -14.60 1.80 -18.16
CA THR A 31 -13.99 1.22 -19.37
C THR A 31 -12.90 2.14 -19.94
N VAL A 32 -11.72 1.60 -20.20
CA VAL A 32 -10.69 2.31 -20.97
C VAL A 32 -11.04 2.24 -22.46
N VAL A 33 -11.38 3.38 -23.04
CA VAL A 33 -11.88 3.51 -24.43
C VAL A 33 -10.90 4.20 -25.37
N GLY A 34 -9.82 4.75 -24.86
CA GLY A 34 -8.80 5.48 -25.62
C GLY A 34 -7.49 5.59 -24.89
N PRO A 35 -6.49 6.28 -25.46
CA PRO A 35 -5.22 6.52 -24.79
C PRO A 35 -5.45 7.23 -23.45
N VAL A 36 -4.91 6.66 -22.36
CA VAL A 36 -5.01 7.27 -21.03
C VAL A 36 -4.02 8.42 -20.92
N SER A 37 -4.46 9.53 -20.30
CA SER A 37 -3.59 10.67 -20.01
C SER A 37 -4.10 11.45 -18.82
N ARG A 38 -3.20 12.14 -18.13
CA ARG A 38 -3.50 13.02 -17.00
C ARG A 38 -3.40 14.49 -17.46
N PRO A 39 -4.53 15.20 -17.67
CA PRO A 39 -4.50 16.57 -18.14
C PRO A 39 -3.98 17.57 -17.10
N ASN A 40 -4.22 17.31 -15.82
CA ASN A 40 -3.82 18.13 -14.68
C ASN A 40 -3.36 17.26 -13.52
N SER A 41 -2.61 17.85 -12.57
CA SER A 41 -2.33 17.20 -11.27
C SER A 41 -3.64 16.88 -10.54
N VAL A 42 -3.63 15.78 -9.78
CA VAL A 42 -4.84 15.33 -9.06
C VAL A 42 -4.79 15.76 -7.60
N PHE A 43 -3.65 15.58 -6.93
CA PHE A 43 -3.53 15.74 -5.48
C PHE A 43 -2.58 16.85 -5.04
N VAL A 44 -1.95 17.55 -5.96
CA VAL A 44 -0.90 18.53 -5.63
C VAL A 44 -1.42 19.68 -4.76
N GLU A 45 -2.64 20.17 -5.02
CA GLU A 45 -3.21 21.24 -4.20
C GLU A 45 -3.56 20.78 -2.78
N ASP A 46 -4.08 19.55 -2.63
CA ASP A 46 -4.33 18.96 -1.31
C ASP A 46 -3.01 18.72 -0.55
N ALA A 47 -1.96 18.29 -1.25
CA ALA A 47 -0.63 18.10 -0.68
C ALA A 47 -0.01 19.42 -0.19
N LYS A 48 -0.15 20.51 -0.95
CA LYS A 48 0.26 21.85 -0.52
C LYS A 48 -0.46 22.30 0.76
N LEU A 49 -1.78 22.10 0.80
CA LEU A 49 -2.58 22.43 1.98
C LEU A 49 -2.13 21.63 3.21
N LEU A 50 -1.89 20.32 3.03
CA LEU A 50 -1.40 19.49 4.11
C LEU A 50 0.00 19.91 4.57
N ARG A 51 0.92 20.21 3.65
CA ARG A 51 2.27 20.65 3.97
C ARG A 51 2.29 21.92 4.81
N GLN A 52 1.35 22.85 4.59
CA GLN A 52 1.21 24.08 5.39
C GLN A 52 0.78 23.82 6.84
N GLN A 53 0.23 22.64 7.15
CA GLN A 53 -0.30 22.31 8.49
C GLN A 53 0.72 21.62 9.40
N THR A 54 1.85 21.17 8.88
CA THR A 54 2.79 20.37 9.65
C THR A 54 4.23 20.45 9.13
N GLU A 55 5.20 20.43 10.02
CA GLU A 55 6.63 20.24 9.71
C GLU A 55 7.05 18.75 9.77
N GLN A 56 6.13 17.86 10.16
CA GLN A 56 6.43 16.44 10.24
C GLN A 56 6.53 15.82 8.82
N PRO A 57 7.30 14.74 8.65
CA PRO A 57 7.34 14.02 7.38
C PRO A 57 5.93 13.57 6.93
N ILE A 58 5.62 13.80 5.67
CA ILE A 58 4.33 13.45 5.06
C ILE A 58 4.54 12.28 4.09
N LYS A 59 3.74 11.23 4.30
CA LYS A 59 3.61 10.13 3.35
C LYS A 59 2.32 10.28 2.56
N TRP A 60 2.42 10.31 1.22
CA TRP A 60 1.29 10.38 0.31
C TRP A 60 1.08 9.05 -0.41
N ALA A 61 -0.15 8.53 -0.40
CA ALA A 61 -0.48 7.28 -1.07
C ALA A 61 -1.13 7.53 -2.43
N LEU A 62 -0.60 6.89 -3.46
CA LEU A 62 -1.12 6.80 -4.81
C LEU A 62 -1.57 5.36 -5.09
N PRO A 63 -2.52 5.11 -6.00
CA PRO A 63 -2.76 3.76 -6.48
C PRO A 63 -1.52 3.23 -7.20
N GLY A 64 -1.26 1.94 -7.13
CA GLY A 64 -0.21 1.34 -7.94
C GLY A 64 -0.67 1.04 -9.37
N PRO A 65 0.26 1.00 -10.35
CA PRO A 65 -0.07 0.79 -11.76
C PRO A 65 -0.87 -0.49 -12.03
N MET A 66 -0.45 -1.61 -11.47
CA MET A 66 -1.11 -2.91 -11.67
C MET A 66 -2.49 -2.95 -11.02
N THR A 67 -2.63 -2.35 -9.85
CA THR A 67 -3.91 -2.25 -9.15
C THR A 67 -4.91 -1.34 -9.88
N MET A 68 -4.43 -0.30 -10.58
CA MET A 68 -5.30 0.50 -11.46
C MET A 68 -5.85 -0.34 -12.60
N VAL A 69 -5.00 -1.12 -13.27
CA VAL A 69 -5.43 -2.04 -14.34
C VAL A 69 -6.49 -3.02 -13.84
N ASP A 70 -6.32 -3.58 -12.66
CA ASP A 70 -7.24 -4.56 -12.09
C ASP A 70 -8.63 -3.98 -11.75
N THR A 71 -8.75 -2.66 -11.67
CA THR A 71 -10.02 -1.96 -11.34
C THR A 71 -10.71 -1.32 -12.56
N LEU A 72 -10.29 -1.69 -13.77
CA LEU A 72 -10.81 -1.16 -15.04
C LEU A 72 -11.07 -2.30 -16.02
N TYR A 73 -11.96 -2.04 -16.98
CA TYR A 73 -12.08 -2.88 -18.18
C TYR A 73 -11.31 -2.23 -19.33
N ASP A 74 -10.30 -2.94 -19.86
CA ASP A 74 -9.49 -2.42 -20.95
C ASP A 74 -10.08 -2.80 -22.32
N ASN A 75 -10.72 -1.84 -22.97
CA ASN A 75 -11.24 -1.99 -24.33
C ASN A 75 -10.34 -1.39 -25.41
N HIS A 76 -9.25 -0.69 -25.03
CA HIS A 76 -8.37 0.01 -25.96
C HIS A 76 -7.02 -0.69 -26.14
N TYR A 77 -6.24 -0.88 -25.07
CA TYR A 77 -4.89 -1.46 -25.17
C TYR A 77 -4.90 -2.96 -25.36
N LYS A 78 -5.92 -3.66 -24.87
CA LYS A 78 -6.06 -5.12 -24.89
C LYS A 78 -4.84 -5.86 -24.32
N SER A 79 -4.15 -5.24 -23.36
CA SER A 79 -2.95 -5.74 -22.70
C SER A 79 -2.81 -5.09 -21.34
N ARG A 80 -2.89 -5.88 -20.28
CA ARG A 80 -2.73 -5.42 -18.91
C ARG A 80 -1.38 -4.75 -18.70
N GLU A 81 -0.30 -5.34 -19.22
CA GLU A 81 1.05 -4.77 -19.16
C GLU A 81 1.14 -3.39 -19.85
N LYS A 82 0.65 -3.27 -21.09
CA LYS A 82 0.71 -1.99 -21.82
C LYS A 82 -0.04 -0.89 -21.06
N LEU A 83 -1.23 -1.20 -20.56
CA LEU A 83 -2.03 -0.25 -19.78
C LEU A 83 -1.34 0.10 -18.46
N ALA A 84 -0.72 -0.88 -17.78
CA ALA A 84 0.03 -0.65 -16.54
C ALA A 84 1.23 0.29 -16.76
N ARG A 85 1.97 0.14 -17.86
CA ARG A 85 3.09 1.02 -18.21
C ARG A 85 2.63 2.46 -18.49
N GLU A 86 1.48 2.66 -19.12
CA GLU A 86 0.92 4.00 -19.27
C GLU A 86 0.51 4.61 -17.92
N PHE A 87 -0.09 3.82 -17.03
CA PHE A 87 -0.38 4.28 -15.68
C PHE A 87 0.90 4.57 -14.87
N ALA A 88 1.96 3.78 -15.03
CA ALA A 88 3.24 4.05 -14.37
C ALA A 88 3.81 5.42 -14.75
N LYS A 89 3.75 5.79 -16.03
CA LYS A 89 4.18 7.12 -16.52
C LYS A 89 3.33 8.25 -15.93
N ILE A 90 2.01 8.07 -15.89
CA ILE A 90 1.06 9.06 -15.32
C ILE A 90 1.32 9.23 -13.82
N LEU A 91 1.50 8.13 -13.10
CA LEU A 91 1.77 8.14 -11.66
C LEU A 91 3.14 8.74 -11.34
N ASN A 92 4.15 8.49 -12.17
CA ASN A 92 5.46 9.12 -12.04
C ASN A 92 5.38 10.64 -12.17
N GLN A 93 4.57 11.15 -13.10
CA GLN A 93 4.35 12.61 -13.23
C GLN A 93 3.70 13.18 -11.96
N GLU A 94 2.63 12.55 -11.46
CA GLU A 94 1.96 12.98 -10.22
C GLU A 94 2.92 12.91 -9.02
N ALA A 95 3.68 11.82 -8.89
CA ALA A 95 4.64 11.62 -7.81
C ALA A 95 5.73 12.71 -7.78
N LYS A 96 6.28 13.09 -8.96
CA LYS A 96 7.26 14.19 -9.07
C LYS A 96 6.68 15.53 -8.67
N GLU A 97 5.45 15.81 -9.03
CA GLU A 97 4.77 17.06 -8.64
C GLU A 97 4.46 17.08 -7.14
N LEU A 98 4.10 15.94 -6.54
CA LEU A 98 3.92 15.79 -5.09
C LEU A 98 5.25 15.96 -4.34
N GLU A 99 6.34 15.36 -4.81
CA GLU A 99 7.69 15.57 -4.28
C GLU A 99 8.06 17.06 -4.32
N ALA A 100 7.81 17.74 -5.44
CA ALA A 100 8.14 19.15 -5.62
C ALA A 100 7.42 20.09 -4.64
N VAL A 101 6.27 19.69 -4.09
CA VAL A 101 5.54 20.45 -3.07
C VAL A 101 5.83 20.01 -1.63
N GLY A 102 6.81 19.15 -1.43
CA GLY A 102 7.36 18.79 -0.13
C GLY A 102 6.74 17.53 0.50
N ILE A 103 6.29 16.59 -0.31
CA ILE A 103 5.97 15.25 0.18
C ILE A 103 7.27 14.44 0.36
N ASP A 104 7.44 13.85 1.53
CA ASP A 104 8.68 13.19 1.94
C ASP A 104 8.72 11.71 1.53
N ILE A 105 7.57 11.06 1.45
CA ILE A 105 7.44 9.64 1.09
C ILE A 105 6.27 9.47 0.12
N ILE A 106 6.52 8.86 -1.03
CA ILE A 106 5.47 8.47 -1.99
C ILE A 106 5.22 6.96 -1.88
N GLN A 107 3.99 6.61 -1.51
CA GLN A 107 3.55 5.21 -1.40
C GLN A 107 2.68 4.82 -2.60
N PHE A 108 2.94 3.66 -3.19
CA PHE A 108 2.08 3.03 -4.18
C PHE A 108 1.32 1.86 -3.58
N ASP A 109 -0.01 1.87 -3.71
CA ASP A 109 -0.87 0.80 -3.17
C ASP A 109 -1.07 -0.28 -4.23
N GLU A 110 -0.47 -1.45 -4.00
CA GLU A 110 -0.48 -2.60 -4.91
C GLU A 110 -1.09 -3.88 -4.30
N PRO A 111 -2.35 -3.85 -3.84
CA PRO A 111 -3.01 -5.07 -3.36
C PRO A 111 -3.21 -6.13 -4.45
N ALA A 112 -3.06 -5.81 -5.73
CA ALA A 112 -3.04 -6.76 -6.82
C ALA A 112 -1.84 -7.71 -6.78
N PHE A 113 -0.74 -7.30 -6.14
CA PHE A 113 0.48 -8.09 -5.99
C PHE A 113 0.29 -9.37 -5.16
N ASN A 114 -0.74 -9.42 -4.33
CA ASN A 114 -1.09 -10.63 -3.56
C ASN A 114 -1.95 -11.66 -4.34
N VAL A 115 -2.13 -11.47 -5.64
CA VAL A 115 -3.02 -12.34 -6.44
C VAL A 115 -2.39 -12.74 -7.77
N PHE A 116 -1.80 -11.80 -8.51
CA PHE A 116 -1.32 -12.03 -9.88
C PHE A 116 0.20 -12.20 -9.91
N PHE A 117 0.71 -13.25 -9.26
CA PHE A 117 2.15 -13.44 -9.00
C PHE A 117 2.99 -13.52 -10.29
N ASP A 118 2.50 -14.19 -11.33
CA ASP A 118 3.19 -14.28 -12.61
C ASP A 118 3.34 -12.89 -13.22
N GLU A 119 2.25 -12.14 -13.35
CA GLU A 119 2.28 -10.76 -13.86
C GLU A 119 3.16 -9.83 -13.01
N VAL A 120 3.12 -9.98 -11.68
CA VAL A 120 3.98 -9.20 -10.78
C VAL A 120 5.45 -9.46 -11.09
N ASN A 121 5.83 -10.71 -11.24
CA ASN A 121 7.20 -11.11 -11.51
C ASN A 121 7.65 -10.83 -12.94
N GLU A 122 6.74 -10.88 -13.93
CA GLU A 122 7.05 -10.60 -15.32
C GLU A 122 7.20 -9.09 -15.60
N TRP A 123 6.25 -8.26 -15.12
CA TRP A 123 6.20 -6.83 -15.48
C TRP A 123 5.70 -5.89 -14.36
N GLY A 124 5.00 -6.39 -13.32
CA GLY A 124 4.36 -5.54 -12.32
C GLY A 124 5.36 -4.73 -11.50
N ILE A 125 6.47 -5.34 -11.08
CA ILE A 125 7.54 -4.66 -10.35
C ILE A 125 8.28 -3.67 -11.28
N ASP A 126 8.46 -3.99 -12.55
CA ASP A 126 9.05 -3.07 -13.52
C ASP A 126 8.18 -1.81 -13.73
N CYS A 127 6.84 -1.96 -13.76
CA CYS A 127 5.92 -0.82 -13.79
C CYS A 127 6.01 0.03 -12.51
N LEU A 128 6.22 -0.58 -11.35
CA LEU A 128 6.45 0.14 -10.10
C LEU A 128 7.77 0.91 -10.14
N GLU A 129 8.85 0.31 -10.68
CA GLU A 129 10.14 0.99 -10.93
C GLU A 129 10.00 2.17 -11.90
N GLU A 130 9.18 2.03 -12.96
CA GLU A 130 8.86 3.15 -13.86
C GLU A 130 8.12 4.27 -13.11
N ALA A 131 7.21 3.94 -12.20
CA ALA A 131 6.44 4.92 -11.43
C ALA A 131 7.31 5.72 -10.45
N ILE A 132 8.39 5.15 -9.92
CA ILE A 132 9.31 5.84 -9.01
C ILE A 132 10.51 6.49 -9.70
N ASN A 133 10.67 6.29 -11.00
CA ASN A 133 11.86 6.69 -11.72
C ASN A 133 12.15 8.20 -11.60
N GLY A 134 13.34 8.53 -11.09
CA GLY A 134 13.84 9.89 -10.92
C GLY A 134 13.28 10.64 -9.71
N LEU A 135 12.49 10.02 -8.83
CA LEU A 135 12.15 10.55 -7.51
C LEU A 135 13.39 10.59 -6.64
N LYS A 136 13.47 11.58 -5.77
CA LYS A 136 14.54 11.78 -4.77
C LYS A 136 14.02 11.57 -3.36
N CYS A 137 12.70 11.73 -3.15
CA CYS A 137 12.04 11.39 -1.90
C CYS A 137 12.02 9.88 -1.71
N GLU A 138 11.74 9.43 -0.49
CA GLU A 138 11.61 8.01 -0.20
C GLU A 138 10.36 7.42 -0.85
N THR A 139 10.44 6.16 -1.24
CA THR A 139 9.38 5.45 -1.94
C THR A 139 8.90 4.25 -1.15
N ALA A 140 7.60 3.97 -1.21
CA ALA A 140 6.98 2.87 -0.49
C ALA A 140 6.05 2.05 -1.39
N VAL A 141 5.97 0.75 -1.17
CA VAL A 141 4.91 -0.10 -1.71
C VAL A 141 4.07 -0.68 -0.58
N HIS A 142 2.76 -0.52 -0.70
CA HIS A 142 1.80 -1.14 0.22
C HIS A 142 1.12 -2.32 -0.44
N ILE A 143 1.31 -3.50 0.13
CA ILE A 143 0.71 -4.75 -0.32
C ILE A 143 -0.10 -5.30 0.84
N CYS A 144 -1.43 -5.32 0.70
CA CYS A 144 -2.33 -5.80 1.73
C CYS A 144 -3.27 -6.89 1.22
N TYR A 145 -3.91 -7.58 2.14
CA TYR A 145 -4.98 -8.53 1.83
C TYR A 145 -6.35 -7.84 1.68
N GLY A 146 -6.37 -6.51 1.66
CA GLY A 146 -7.54 -5.66 1.44
C GLY A 146 -8.23 -5.21 2.71
N TYR A 147 -9.17 -4.29 2.53
CA TYR A 147 -10.01 -3.77 3.61
C TYR A 147 -10.83 -4.87 4.30
N GLY A 148 -11.32 -4.60 5.52
CA GLY A 148 -12.21 -5.46 6.28
C GLY A 148 -13.64 -5.58 5.74
N ILE A 149 -13.82 -5.60 4.42
CA ILE A 149 -15.12 -5.86 3.78
C ILE A 149 -15.37 -7.35 3.65
N LYS A 150 -16.65 -7.73 3.57
CA LYS A 150 -17.07 -9.15 3.55
C LYS A 150 -16.36 -9.96 2.45
N GLU A 151 -16.27 -9.43 1.24
CA GLU A 151 -15.68 -10.10 0.08
C GLU A 151 -14.19 -10.42 0.31
N ASN A 152 -13.44 -9.50 0.92
CA ASN A 152 -12.05 -9.75 1.27
C ASN A 152 -11.92 -10.75 2.42
N THR A 153 -12.81 -10.67 3.41
CA THR A 153 -12.81 -11.61 4.55
C THR A 153 -13.14 -13.03 4.10
N ASP A 154 -14.12 -13.17 3.23
CA ASP A 154 -14.49 -14.48 2.65
C ASP A 154 -13.30 -15.07 1.86
N TRP A 155 -12.64 -14.26 1.03
CA TRP A 155 -11.44 -14.69 0.32
C TRP A 155 -10.29 -15.06 1.26
N LYS A 156 -10.01 -14.25 2.29
CA LYS A 156 -8.99 -14.56 3.30
C LYS A 156 -9.22 -15.93 3.96
N ASN A 157 -10.47 -16.32 4.17
CA ASN A 157 -10.81 -17.61 4.74
C ASN A 157 -10.49 -18.80 3.81
N THR A 158 -10.30 -18.57 2.53
CA THR A 158 -9.88 -19.61 1.57
C THR A 158 -8.37 -19.83 1.53
N LEU A 159 -7.57 -18.94 2.11
CA LEU A 159 -6.10 -18.96 2.05
C LEU A 159 -5.42 -19.96 3.01
N GLY A 160 -6.22 -20.74 3.76
CA GLY A 160 -5.68 -21.74 4.69
C GLY A 160 -5.30 -21.18 6.06
N SER A 161 -4.47 -21.94 6.78
CA SER A 161 -4.04 -21.60 8.14
C SER A 161 -2.97 -20.51 8.19
N GLU A 162 -2.16 -20.38 7.16
CA GLU A 162 -1.13 -19.34 6.99
C GLU A 162 -1.30 -18.65 5.64
N TRP A 163 -1.03 -17.34 5.59
CA TRP A 163 -1.07 -16.53 4.38
C TRP A 163 0.34 -16.21 3.95
N ARG A 164 0.85 -16.98 2.99
CA ARG A 164 2.25 -16.93 2.56
C ARG A 164 2.46 -16.25 1.20
N GLN A 165 1.46 -15.52 0.69
CA GLN A 165 1.49 -14.87 -0.64
C GLN A 165 2.67 -13.93 -0.83
N TYR A 166 3.18 -13.33 0.25
CA TYR A 166 4.38 -12.47 0.19
C TYR A 166 5.64 -13.21 -0.25
N GLU A 167 5.72 -14.54 -0.08
CA GLU A 167 6.86 -15.34 -0.54
C GLU A 167 7.05 -15.27 -2.06
N GLU A 168 5.96 -15.08 -2.80
CA GLU A 168 5.97 -15.02 -4.26
C GLU A 168 6.54 -13.69 -4.80
N VAL A 169 6.41 -12.60 -4.04
CA VAL A 169 6.74 -11.25 -4.55
C VAL A 169 7.87 -10.55 -3.78
N PHE A 170 8.06 -10.83 -2.50
CA PHE A 170 9.05 -10.15 -1.68
C PHE A 170 10.49 -10.35 -2.13
N PRO A 171 10.93 -11.55 -2.60
CA PRO A 171 12.30 -11.72 -3.08
C PRO A 171 12.69 -10.79 -4.24
N LYS A 172 11.75 -10.52 -5.16
CA LYS A 172 12.00 -9.57 -6.26
C LYS A 172 11.87 -8.12 -5.80
N LEU A 173 10.91 -7.81 -4.94
CA LEU A 173 10.77 -6.47 -4.33
C LEU A 173 11.97 -6.09 -3.47
N GLN A 174 12.57 -7.03 -2.76
CA GLN A 174 13.78 -6.79 -1.99
C GLN A 174 14.95 -6.29 -2.85
N GLN A 175 14.99 -6.70 -4.12
CA GLN A 175 16.00 -6.26 -5.10
C GLN A 175 15.62 -4.96 -5.83
N SER A 176 14.40 -4.48 -5.70
CA SER A 176 13.90 -3.25 -6.34
C SER A 176 14.50 -1.97 -5.70
N ASN A 177 14.29 -0.81 -6.33
CA ASN A 177 14.69 0.49 -5.77
C ASN A 177 13.69 1.07 -4.77
N ILE A 178 12.60 0.37 -4.45
CA ILE A 178 11.63 0.78 -3.42
C ILE A 178 12.31 0.77 -2.05
N ASP A 179 12.14 1.85 -1.27
CA ASP A 179 12.76 1.99 0.06
C ASP A 179 11.97 1.23 1.14
N PHE A 180 10.63 1.32 1.11
CA PHE A 180 9.74 0.74 2.12
C PHE A 180 8.84 -0.35 1.52
N ILE A 181 8.70 -1.44 2.25
CA ILE A 181 7.73 -2.50 1.93
C ILE A 181 6.81 -2.71 3.13
N SER A 182 5.49 -2.82 2.91
CA SER A 182 4.53 -3.08 3.98
C SER A 182 4.15 -4.55 4.10
N LEU A 183 3.83 -4.97 5.32
CA LEU A 183 3.40 -6.32 5.65
C LEU A 183 2.30 -6.28 6.72
N GLU A 184 1.18 -7.00 6.51
CA GLU A 184 0.17 -7.22 7.56
C GLU A 184 0.71 -8.18 8.62
N CYS A 185 0.66 -7.80 9.92
CA CYS A 185 1.14 -8.67 11.00
C CYS A 185 0.09 -8.89 12.08
N HIS A 186 -0.60 -7.85 12.55
CA HIS A 186 -1.54 -7.96 13.66
C HIS A 186 -2.85 -8.61 13.25
N ASN A 187 -3.33 -9.61 14.00
CA ASN A 187 -4.56 -10.36 13.72
C ASN A 187 -4.64 -10.90 12.28
N SER A 188 -3.50 -11.12 11.64
CA SER A 188 -3.42 -11.78 10.34
C SER A 188 -2.84 -13.19 10.50
N ARG A 189 -3.04 -14.02 9.49
CA ARG A 189 -2.38 -15.35 9.42
C ARG A 189 -1.08 -15.29 8.64
N VAL A 190 -0.53 -14.10 8.45
CA VAL A 190 0.78 -13.89 7.83
C VAL A 190 1.87 -14.28 8.84
N PRO A 191 2.72 -15.26 8.53
CA PRO A 191 3.85 -15.58 9.38
C PRO A 191 4.83 -14.41 9.46
N ILE A 192 5.15 -13.97 10.68
CA ILE A 192 5.97 -12.76 10.89
C ILE A 192 7.41 -12.94 10.40
N GLU A 193 7.90 -14.17 10.35
CA GLU A 193 9.21 -14.51 9.80
C GLU A 193 9.37 -14.15 8.31
N LEU A 194 8.28 -13.91 7.57
CA LEU A 194 8.34 -13.43 6.19
C LEU A 194 9.00 -12.05 6.06
N LEU A 195 9.17 -11.35 7.19
CA LEU A 195 9.97 -10.12 7.26
C LEU A 195 11.44 -10.36 6.83
N GLU A 196 11.96 -11.57 6.99
CA GLU A 196 13.33 -11.91 6.55
C GLU A 196 13.51 -11.79 5.04
N LEU A 197 12.45 -11.96 4.25
CA LEU A 197 12.49 -11.88 2.79
C LEU A 197 12.75 -10.45 2.27
N VAL A 198 12.54 -9.44 3.12
CA VAL A 198 12.77 -8.04 2.79
C VAL A 198 13.88 -7.40 3.65
N ARG A 199 14.75 -8.22 4.21
CA ARG A 199 15.88 -7.76 5.02
C ARG A 199 16.74 -6.76 4.25
N GLY A 200 17.03 -5.64 4.89
CA GLY A 200 17.77 -4.52 4.28
C GLY A 200 16.87 -3.37 3.83
N LYS A 201 15.59 -3.61 3.56
CA LYS A 201 14.58 -2.58 3.32
C LYS A 201 14.07 -1.97 4.62
N LYS A 202 13.49 -0.77 4.54
CA LYS A 202 12.63 -0.23 5.58
C LYS A 202 11.28 -0.95 5.50
N VAL A 203 10.75 -1.37 6.65
CA VAL A 203 9.52 -2.17 6.66
C VAL A 203 8.43 -1.50 7.47
N MET A 204 7.29 -1.33 6.82
CA MET A 204 6.06 -0.87 7.46
C MET A 204 5.33 -2.09 8.04
N VAL A 205 5.45 -2.26 9.36
CA VAL A 205 4.87 -3.38 10.11
C VAL A 205 3.44 -3.06 10.51
N GLY A 206 2.47 -3.75 9.93
CA GLY A 206 1.04 -3.59 10.24
C GLY A 206 0.72 -4.11 11.63
N ALA A 207 0.57 -3.22 12.59
CA ALA A 207 0.30 -3.52 13.99
C ALA A 207 -1.14 -3.20 14.43
N ILE A 208 -2.00 -2.82 13.48
CA ILE A 208 -3.41 -2.47 13.68
C ILE A 208 -4.27 -3.26 12.68
N ASP A 209 -5.24 -4.02 13.20
CA ASP A 209 -6.25 -4.70 12.39
C ASP A 209 -7.31 -3.70 11.90
N VAL A 210 -7.53 -3.66 10.60
CA VAL A 210 -8.54 -2.77 9.98
C VAL A 210 -9.84 -3.50 9.63
N ALA A 211 -9.93 -4.80 9.88
CA ALA A 211 -11.13 -5.61 9.66
C ALA A 211 -12.05 -5.66 10.90
N SER A 212 -11.62 -5.08 12.03
CA SER A 212 -12.34 -5.09 13.30
C SER A 212 -12.57 -3.67 13.83
N ASN A 213 -13.74 -3.48 14.49
CA ASN A 213 -14.02 -2.23 15.23
C ASN A 213 -13.39 -2.22 16.64
N ILE A 214 -12.77 -3.31 17.07
CA ILE A 214 -12.07 -3.39 18.35
C ILE A 214 -10.81 -2.53 18.25
N ILE A 215 -10.63 -1.62 19.20
CA ILE A 215 -9.43 -0.78 19.32
C ILE A 215 -8.38 -1.58 20.09
N GLU A 216 -7.22 -1.76 19.49
CA GLU A 216 -6.10 -2.45 20.12
C GLU A 216 -5.61 -1.69 21.36
N THR A 217 -5.11 -2.42 22.34
CA THR A 217 -4.38 -1.82 23.44
C THR A 217 -2.94 -1.43 22.99
N PRO A 218 -2.32 -0.43 23.62
CA PRO A 218 -0.91 -0.12 23.36
C PRO A 218 0.03 -1.33 23.52
N GLU A 219 -0.27 -2.23 24.45
CA GLU A 219 0.54 -3.42 24.70
C GLU A 219 0.39 -4.47 23.59
N GLU A 220 -0.78 -4.65 22.99
CA GLU A 220 -0.98 -5.53 21.82
C GLU A 220 -0.15 -5.03 20.64
N VAL A 221 -0.16 -3.71 20.40
CA VAL A 221 0.69 -3.09 19.38
C VAL A 221 2.17 -3.33 19.70
N ALA A 222 2.61 -3.04 20.94
CA ALA A 222 3.98 -3.22 21.35
C ALA A 222 4.44 -4.68 21.20
N ASN A 223 3.57 -5.65 21.51
CA ASN A 223 3.87 -7.07 21.33
C ASN A 223 4.08 -7.46 19.87
N THR A 224 3.27 -6.89 18.94
CA THR A 224 3.48 -7.09 17.50
C THR A 224 4.83 -6.55 17.07
N LEU A 225 5.20 -5.35 17.52
CA LEU A 225 6.48 -4.72 17.17
C LEU A 225 7.69 -5.46 17.77
N ARG A 226 7.60 -5.95 19.02
CA ARG A 226 8.66 -6.77 19.64
C ARG A 226 8.94 -8.03 18.84
N LYS A 227 7.90 -8.71 18.37
CA LYS A 227 8.05 -9.88 17.49
C LYS A 227 8.70 -9.51 16.15
N ALA A 228 8.34 -8.38 15.55
CA ALA A 228 8.95 -7.93 14.31
C ALA A 228 10.44 -7.60 14.49
N LEU A 229 10.83 -7.07 15.66
CA LEU A 229 12.22 -6.77 16.00
C LEU A 229 13.13 -8.02 16.15
N GLU A 230 12.57 -9.22 16.16
CA GLU A 230 13.34 -10.46 16.07
C GLU A 230 13.92 -10.69 14.66
N TYR A 231 13.33 -10.05 13.63
CA TYR A 231 13.63 -10.24 12.21
C TYR A 231 14.18 -8.99 11.52
N ILE A 232 13.87 -7.80 12.05
CA ILE A 232 14.22 -6.51 11.43
C ILE A 232 14.90 -5.60 12.44
N ASP A 233 15.94 -4.90 11.98
CA ASP A 233 16.63 -3.88 12.75
C ASP A 233 15.69 -2.72 13.15
N ALA A 234 15.88 -2.18 14.35
CA ALA A 234 14.98 -1.18 14.92
C ALA A 234 14.92 0.12 14.10
N ASP A 235 16.01 0.51 13.43
CA ASP A 235 16.10 1.68 12.56
C ASP A 235 15.38 1.49 11.21
N LYS A 236 15.01 0.25 10.89
CA LYS A 236 14.26 -0.11 9.66
C LYS A 236 12.80 -0.47 9.90
N LEU A 237 12.35 -0.48 11.17
CA LEU A 237 10.99 -0.83 11.52
C LEU A 237 10.10 0.41 11.66
N TYR A 238 9.02 0.46 10.89
CA TYR A 238 8.03 1.54 10.88
C TYR A 238 6.64 1.00 11.19
N PRO A 239 6.08 1.27 12.38
CA PRO A 239 4.73 0.81 12.73
C PRO A 239 3.66 1.45 11.86
N CYS A 240 2.73 0.64 11.35
CA CYS A 240 1.60 1.14 10.57
C CYS A 240 0.32 0.33 10.83
N THR A 241 -0.76 0.66 10.12
CA THR A 241 -1.97 -0.15 10.05
C THR A 241 -1.84 -1.22 8.97
N ASN A 242 -2.51 -2.38 9.13
CA ASN A 242 -2.48 -3.46 8.13
C ASN A 242 -2.95 -2.99 6.74
N CYS A 243 -3.90 -2.07 6.69
CA CYS A 243 -4.43 -1.49 5.46
C CYS A 243 -5.05 -0.11 5.79
N GLY A 244 -5.70 0.55 4.82
CA GLY A 244 -6.44 1.78 5.03
C GLY A 244 -7.67 1.58 5.95
N MET A 245 -7.98 2.59 6.74
CA MET A 245 -9.09 2.58 7.70
C MET A 245 -10.39 3.20 7.18
N ALA A 246 -10.51 3.41 5.87
CA ALA A 246 -11.68 4.05 5.27
C ALA A 246 -13.04 3.42 5.63
N PRO A 247 -13.18 2.08 5.81
CA PRO A 247 -14.43 1.47 6.23
C PRO A 247 -14.79 1.68 7.70
N LEU A 248 -13.84 2.11 8.54
CA LEU A 248 -14.05 2.28 9.99
C LEU A 248 -14.70 3.63 10.31
N SER A 249 -15.43 3.70 11.43
CA SER A 249 -15.88 4.99 11.94
C SER A 249 -14.70 5.87 12.33
N ARG A 250 -14.88 7.20 12.27
CA ARG A 250 -13.84 8.17 12.67
C ARG A 250 -13.37 7.95 14.12
N GLU A 251 -14.28 7.58 15.01
CA GLU A 251 -13.97 7.33 16.42
C GLU A 251 -13.05 6.11 16.57
N VAL A 252 -13.41 4.99 15.94
CA VAL A 252 -12.62 3.75 15.94
C VAL A 252 -11.26 4.00 15.31
N ALA A 253 -11.21 4.60 14.12
CA ALA A 253 -9.95 4.90 13.43
C ALA A 253 -9.02 5.77 14.29
N ARG A 254 -9.56 6.81 14.96
CA ARG A 254 -8.81 7.66 15.88
C ARG A 254 -8.28 6.89 17.09
N GLY A 255 -9.10 6.04 17.70
CA GLY A 255 -8.69 5.18 18.83
C GLY A 255 -7.54 4.25 18.44
N LYS A 256 -7.62 3.63 17.26
CA LYS A 256 -6.56 2.76 16.71
C LYS A 256 -5.24 3.51 16.46
N LEU A 257 -5.30 4.74 15.96
CA LEU A 257 -4.10 5.59 15.79
C LEU A 257 -3.46 5.98 17.12
N PHE A 258 -4.27 6.23 18.16
CA PHE A 258 -3.73 6.44 19.52
C PHE A 258 -3.04 5.19 20.05
N ALA A 259 -3.65 4.03 19.87
CA ALA A 259 -3.04 2.75 20.28
C ALA A 259 -1.73 2.48 19.54
N LEU A 260 -1.69 2.73 18.22
CA LEU A 260 -0.48 2.61 17.41
C LEU A 260 0.64 3.51 17.93
N SER A 261 0.34 4.77 18.19
CA SER A 261 1.32 5.74 18.70
C SER A 261 1.84 5.36 20.09
N ALA A 262 0.93 5.02 21.01
CA ALA A 262 1.29 4.66 22.39
C ALA A 262 2.08 3.33 22.45
N GLY A 263 1.70 2.32 21.66
CA GLY A 263 2.45 1.05 21.59
C GLY A 263 3.84 1.22 20.99
N SER A 264 3.96 2.07 19.97
CA SER A 264 5.26 2.42 19.40
C SER A 264 6.16 3.11 20.42
N GLU A 265 5.61 3.99 21.26
CA GLU A 265 6.35 4.69 22.31
C GLU A 265 6.86 3.74 23.41
N ILE A 266 6.06 2.70 23.75
CA ILE A 266 6.52 1.66 24.68
C ILE A 266 7.82 1.02 24.15
N VAL A 267 7.80 0.56 22.90
CA VAL A 267 8.96 -0.12 22.28
C VAL A 267 10.17 0.81 22.14
N ARG A 268 9.97 2.09 21.76
CA ARG A 268 11.07 3.07 21.71
C ARG A 268 11.76 3.25 23.07
N LYS A 269 10.99 3.31 24.15
CA LYS A 269 11.56 3.41 25.52
C LYS A 269 12.36 2.18 25.90
N GLU A 270 11.88 0.99 25.56
CA GLU A 270 12.60 -0.26 25.81
C GLU A 270 13.92 -0.32 25.05
N LEU A 271 13.92 0.06 23.76
CA LEU A 271 15.13 0.10 22.93
C LEU A 271 16.14 1.13 23.47
N SER A 272 15.67 2.32 23.87
CA SER A 272 16.53 3.35 24.46
C SER A 272 17.15 2.89 25.78
N ALA A 273 16.42 2.20 26.64
CA ALA A 273 16.93 1.66 27.89
C ALA A 273 18.00 0.58 27.66
N ARG A 274 17.83 -0.27 26.63
CA ARG A 274 18.83 -1.31 26.26
C ARG A 274 20.12 -0.70 25.68
N ALA A 275 20.04 0.44 25.00
CA ALA A 275 21.20 1.11 24.41
C ALA A 275 22.09 1.81 25.46
N ILE A 276 21.58 2.04 26.69
CA ILE A 276 22.26 2.71 27.80
C ILE A 276 22.86 1.68 28.80
N ALA A 277 22.38 0.44 28.78
CA ALA A 277 22.83 -0.65 29.65
C ALA A 277 24.01 -1.43 29.02
#